data_e5d2f5d891c118b753ca8ec9ee387e60
#
_entry.id   e5d2f5d891c118b753ca8ec9ee387e60
#
_cell.length_a   1.000
_cell.length_b   1.000
_cell.length_c   1.000
_cell.angle_alpha   90.00
_cell.angle_beta   90.00
_cell.angle_gamma   90.00
#
_symmetry.space_group_name_H-M   'P 1'
#
loop_
_entity.id
_entity.type
_entity.pdbx_description
1 polymer ?
#
loop_
_entity_poly.entity_id
_entity_poly.type
_entity_poly.pdbx_seq_one_letter_code
_entity_poly.pdbx_strand_id
1 'polypeptide(L)'
;MRQQLYEVRRTEDRIDMKVTAVLVGKHDKLGVETGLTEDVSSRGARVIAATPWPLGETILVAIPGFHFTAAARVAYCSPLDNGKFGVGLEFVVASEPLEMTALATALHFSHAAAPTA
;
A
#
# COMPACT_ATOMS: atom_id res chain seq x y z
N MET A 1 -15.57 -25.33 -11.79
CA MET A 1 -15.06 -24.65 -12.95
C MET A 1 -14.85 -23.19 -12.73
N ARG A 2 -15.94 -22.52 -12.47
CA ARG A 2 -15.84 -21.09 -12.28
C ARG A 2 -14.97 -20.71 -11.12
N GLN A 3 -15.07 -21.47 -10.06
CA GLN A 3 -14.27 -21.24 -8.90
C GLN A 3 -12.81 -21.46 -9.19
N GLN A 4 -12.55 -22.44 -9.99
CA GLN A 4 -11.20 -22.76 -10.39
C GLN A 4 -10.58 -21.62 -11.17
N LEU A 5 -11.35 -21.08 -12.10
CA LEU A 5 -10.89 -19.95 -12.88
C LEU A 5 -10.59 -18.76 -12.01
N TYR A 6 -11.43 -18.56 -11.03
CA TYR A 6 -11.24 -17.46 -10.13
C TYR A 6 -9.94 -17.59 -9.34
N GLU A 7 -9.65 -18.79 -8.89
CA GLU A 7 -8.43 -19.02 -8.13
C GLU A 7 -7.20 -18.85 -8.99
N VAL A 8 -7.28 -19.32 -10.22
CA VAL A 8 -6.16 -19.14 -11.13
C VAL A 8 -5.89 -17.67 -11.36
N ARG A 9 -6.95 -16.93 -11.55
CA ARG A 9 -6.80 -15.50 -11.77
C ARG A 9 -6.19 -14.80 -10.57
N ARG A 10 -6.60 -15.19 -9.37
CA ARG A 10 -6.03 -14.62 -8.17
C ARG A 10 -4.56 -14.92 -8.05
N THR A 11 -4.20 -16.13 -8.37
CA THR A 11 -2.81 -16.54 -8.31
C THR A 11 -1.97 -15.73 -9.28
N GLU A 12 -2.49 -15.51 -10.46
CA GLU A 12 -1.77 -14.76 -11.48
C GLU A 12 -1.63 -13.29 -11.13
N ASP A 13 -2.64 -12.76 -10.42
CA ASP A 13 -2.59 -11.37 -10.03
C ASP A 13 -1.54 -11.10 -8.96
N ARG A 14 -1.16 -12.12 -8.22
CA ARG A 14 -0.29 -11.92 -7.09
C ARG A 14 1.15 -12.11 -7.49
N ILE A 15 1.93 -11.08 -7.31
CA ILE A 15 3.34 -11.09 -7.67
C ILE A 15 4.17 -10.88 -6.41
N ASP A 16 5.05 -11.83 -6.13
CA ASP A 16 5.99 -11.71 -5.02
C ASP A 16 7.06 -10.72 -5.42
N MET A 17 7.07 -9.59 -4.77
CA MET A 17 7.99 -8.56 -5.20
C MET A 17 8.21 -7.57 -4.06
N LYS A 18 9.47 -7.25 -3.83
CA LYS A 18 9.83 -6.30 -2.78
C LYS A 18 10.21 -4.98 -3.41
N VAL A 19 9.30 -4.05 -3.39
CA VAL A 19 9.55 -2.71 -3.88
C VAL A 19 9.06 -1.72 -2.83
N THR A 20 9.56 -0.51 -2.93
CA THR A 20 9.18 0.54 -2.00
C THR A 20 7.71 0.90 -2.15
N ALA A 21 7.04 1.02 -1.02
CA ALA A 21 5.67 1.50 -0.96
C ALA A 21 5.62 2.62 0.05
N VAL A 22 4.84 3.66 -0.26
CA VAL A 22 4.65 4.79 0.63
C VAL A 22 3.21 4.77 1.10
N LEU A 23 3.04 4.72 2.41
CA LEU A 23 1.72 4.70 3.02
C LEU A 23 1.44 6.08 3.60
N VAL A 24 0.31 6.66 3.25
CA VAL A 24 -0.03 8.01 3.67
C VAL A 24 -1.37 7.98 4.39
N GLY A 25 -1.34 8.31 5.67
CA GLY A 25 -2.56 8.36 6.45
C GLY A 25 -3.36 9.60 6.12
N LYS A 26 -4.67 9.48 6.17
CA LYS A 26 -5.54 10.61 5.89
C LYS A 26 -5.68 11.54 7.08
N HIS A 27 -5.30 11.06 8.24
CA HIS A 27 -5.39 11.86 9.46
C HIS A 27 -3.99 12.24 9.90
N ASP A 28 -3.88 13.37 10.55
CA ASP A 28 -2.59 13.87 11.00
C ASP A 28 -1.83 12.85 11.83
N LYS A 29 -2.54 12.04 12.56
CA LYS A 29 -1.90 11.09 13.47
C LYS A 29 -1.18 9.96 12.77
N LEU A 30 -1.60 9.64 11.55
CA LEU A 30 -1.04 8.49 10.86
C LEU A 30 0.24 8.81 10.11
N GLY A 31 0.33 10.03 9.58
CA GLY A 31 1.56 10.46 8.92
C GLY A 31 1.86 9.68 7.66
N VAL A 32 3.14 9.58 7.37
CA VAL A 32 3.66 8.96 6.16
C VAL A 32 4.71 7.94 6.56
N GLU A 33 4.64 6.78 5.98
CA GLU A 33 5.62 5.74 6.25
C GLU A 33 6.03 5.05 4.97
N THR A 34 7.32 4.80 4.82
CA THR A 34 7.85 4.04 3.69
C THR A 34 8.09 2.61 4.14
N GLY A 35 7.56 1.67 3.39
CA GLY A 35 7.75 0.26 3.67
C GLY A 35 8.16 -0.47 2.41
N LEU A 36 8.16 -1.79 2.50
CA LEU A 36 8.47 -2.64 1.36
C LEU A 36 7.29 -3.55 1.10
N THR A 37 6.92 -3.69 -0.15
CA THR A 37 5.90 -4.67 -0.49
C THR A 37 6.45 -6.06 -0.30
N GLU A 38 5.57 -6.98 -0.02
CA GLU A 38 5.89 -8.41 -0.02
C GLU A 38 5.28 -9.06 -1.23
N ASP A 39 4.07 -8.65 -1.55
CA ASP A 39 3.43 -9.05 -2.78
C ASP A 39 2.46 -7.96 -3.20
N VAL A 40 2.14 -7.95 -4.47
CA VAL A 40 1.26 -6.96 -5.06
C VAL A 40 0.34 -7.65 -6.05
N SER A 41 -0.91 -7.22 -6.08
CA SER A 41 -1.87 -7.71 -7.06
C SER A 41 -2.72 -6.54 -7.52
N SER A 42 -3.61 -6.79 -8.45
CA SER A 42 -4.51 -5.74 -8.91
C SER A 42 -5.49 -5.32 -7.84
N ARG A 43 -5.66 -6.11 -6.80
CA ARG A 43 -6.62 -5.83 -5.75
C ARG A 43 -6.01 -5.26 -4.50
N GLY A 44 -4.72 -5.44 -4.31
CA GLY A 44 -4.12 -4.98 -3.10
C GLY A 44 -2.67 -5.32 -3.01
N ALA A 45 -2.12 -5.13 -1.83
CA ALA A 45 -0.71 -5.38 -1.59
C ALA A 45 -0.50 -5.73 -0.13
N ARG A 46 0.55 -6.47 0.12
CA ARG A 46 1.01 -6.68 1.49
C ARG A 46 2.31 -5.91 1.65
N VAL A 47 2.33 -5.06 2.64
CA VAL A 47 3.47 -4.17 2.88
C VAL A 47 4.04 -4.44 4.25
N ILE A 48 5.35 -4.51 4.33
CA ILE A 48 6.03 -4.65 5.62
C ILE A 48 6.33 -3.25 6.11
N ALA A 49 5.77 -2.92 7.26
CA ALA A 49 5.87 -1.59 7.83
C ALA A 49 6.51 -1.66 9.20
N ALA A 50 7.10 -0.56 9.64
CA ALA A 50 7.73 -0.49 10.95
C ALA A 50 6.72 -0.22 12.06
N THR A 51 5.59 0.38 11.71
CA THR A 51 4.56 0.70 12.69
C THR A 51 3.25 0.06 12.27
N PRO A 52 2.35 -0.18 13.24
CA PRO A 52 1.05 -0.74 12.90
C PRO A 52 0.16 0.31 12.25
N TRP A 53 -0.69 -0.13 11.36
CA TRP A 53 -1.66 0.74 10.69
C TRP A 53 -3.05 0.32 11.10
N PRO A 54 -3.94 1.26 11.39
CA PRO A 54 -5.25 0.94 11.99
C PRO A 54 -6.14 0.16 11.03
N LEU A 55 -6.69 -0.92 11.56
CA LEU A 55 -7.58 -1.78 10.81
C LEU A 55 -8.80 -1.01 10.33
N GLY A 56 -9.18 -1.20 9.09
CA GLY A 56 -10.38 -0.59 8.55
C GLY A 56 -10.23 0.81 8.04
N GLU A 57 -9.10 1.46 8.33
CA GLU A 57 -8.87 2.81 7.86
C GLU A 57 -8.57 2.83 6.38
N THR A 58 -9.00 3.88 5.72
CA THR A 58 -8.64 4.12 4.33
C THR A 58 -7.44 5.05 4.30
N ILE A 59 -6.42 4.61 3.61
CA ILE A 59 -5.18 5.36 3.50
C ILE A 59 -4.82 5.48 2.03
N LEU A 60 -3.81 6.26 1.75
CA LEU A 60 -3.30 6.38 0.39
C LEU A 60 -2.02 5.57 0.31
N VAL A 61 -1.83 4.90 -0.82
CA VAL A 61 -0.64 4.10 -1.00
C VAL A 61 -0.07 4.39 -2.38
N ALA A 62 1.26 4.45 -2.43
CA ALA A 62 1.96 4.65 -3.67
C ALA A 62 3.06 3.63 -3.80
N ILE A 63 3.24 3.13 -4.99
CA ILE A 63 4.35 2.23 -5.32
C ILE A 63 5.09 2.89 -6.47
N PRO A 64 6.07 3.73 -6.16
CA PRO A 64 6.69 4.57 -7.18
C PRO A 64 7.33 3.78 -8.31
N GLY A 65 7.88 2.61 -8.02
CA GLY A 65 8.49 1.80 -9.05
C GLY A 65 7.55 1.38 -10.14
N PHE A 66 6.26 1.39 -9.86
CA PHE A 66 5.23 1.05 -10.85
C PHE A 66 4.43 2.26 -11.29
N HIS A 67 4.78 3.44 -10.83
CA HIS A 67 3.99 4.65 -11.11
C HIS A 67 2.53 4.44 -10.72
N PHE A 68 2.33 3.81 -9.56
CA PHE A 68 1.00 3.41 -9.13
C PHE A 68 0.64 4.13 -7.85
N THR A 69 -0.56 4.67 -7.79
CA THR A 69 -1.10 5.28 -6.58
C THR A 69 -2.57 4.88 -6.46
N ALA A 70 -3.02 4.70 -5.23
CA ALA A 70 -4.39 4.33 -5.00
C ALA A 70 -4.79 4.59 -3.56
N ALA A 71 -6.08 4.70 -3.33
CA ALA A 71 -6.62 4.61 -1.98
C ALA A 71 -6.73 3.14 -1.63
N ALA A 72 -6.50 2.82 -0.37
CA ALA A 72 -6.55 1.44 0.07
C ALA A 72 -7.09 1.38 1.48
N ARG A 73 -7.78 0.30 1.78
CA ARG A 73 -8.28 0.06 3.12
C ARG A 73 -7.36 -0.93 3.80
N VAL A 74 -7.05 -0.68 5.06
CA VAL A 74 -6.24 -1.60 5.83
C VAL A 74 -7.09 -2.80 6.19
N ALA A 75 -6.87 -3.90 5.50
CA ALA A 75 -7.68 -5.09 5.67
C ALA A 75 -7.20 -5.92 6.85
N TYR A 76 -5.91 -5.92 7.11
CA TYR A 76 -5.37 -6.58 8.29
C TYR A 76 -4.00 -5.99 8.61
N CYS A 77 -3.58 -6.19 9.84
CA CYS A 77 -2.27 -5.75 10.29
C CYS A 77 -1.78 -6.77 11.30
N SER A 78 -0.73 -7.48 10.97
CA SER A 78 -0.24 -8.59 11.79
C SER A 78 1.19 -8.32 12.24
N PRO A 79 1.47 -8.50 13.52
CA PRO A 79 2.86 -8.36 13.98
C PRO A 79 3.71 -9.49 13.44
N LEU A 80 4.94 -9.17 13.12
CA LEU A 80 5.90 -10.12 12.61
C LEU A 80 6.97 -10.38 13.65
N ASP A 81 7.71 -11.46 13.45
CA ASP A 81 8.73 -11.87 14.42
C ASP A 81 9.85 -10.84 14.57
N ASN A 82 10.09 -10.07 13.52
CA ASN A 82 11.18 -9.11 13.53
C ASN A 82 10.78 -7.75 14.11
N GLY A 83 9.63 -7.67 14.74
CA GLY A 83 9.17 -6.42 15.34
C GLY A 83 8.48 -5.49 14.37
N LYS A 84 8.35 -5.91 13.12
CA LYS A 84 7.64 -5.11 12.13
C LYS A 84 6.23 -5.65 11.97
N PHE A 85 5.50 -5.10 11.02
CA PHE A 85 4.09 -5.45 10.82
C PHE A 85 3.83 -5.74 9.35
N GLY A 86 3.06 -6.79 9.12
CA GLY A 86 2.56 -7.09 7.79
C GLY A 86 1.20 -6.45 7.64
N VAL A 87 1.12 -5.47 6.75
CA VAL A 87 -0.09 -4.69 6.55
C VAL A 87 -0.72 -5.11 5.23
N GLY A 88 -1.91 -5.67 5.31
CA GLY A 88 -2.64 -6.05 4.11
C GLY A 88 -3.51 -4.90 3.66
N LEU A 89 -3.32 -4.49 2.42
CA LEU A 89 -4.04 -3.37 1.85
C LEU A 89 -4.94 -3.85 0.74
N GLU A 90 -6.17 -3.39 0.77
CA GLU A 90 -7.15 -3.69 -0.25
C GLU A 90 -7.42 -2.40 -1.02
N PHE A 91 -7.09 -2.38 -2.30
CA PHE A 91 -7.25 -1.18 -3.09
C PHE A 91 -8.73 -0.85 -3.27
N VAL A 92 -9.04 0.41 -3.11
CA VAL A 92 -10.38 0.93 -3.31
C VAL A 92 -10.37 1.63 -4.65
N VAL A 93 -11.37 1.35 -5.47
CA VAL A 93 -11.46 2.02 -6.75
C VAL A 93 -11.62 3.51 -6.48
N ALA A 94 -10.61 4.26 -6.86
CA ALA A 94 -10.61 5.68 -6.61
C ALA A 94 -11.43 6.36 -7.68
N SER A 95 -12.51 6.98 -7.26
CA SER A 95 -13.30 7.75 -8.19
C SER A 95 -13.03 9.24 -8.04
N GLU A 96 -12.17 9.60 -7.10
CA GLU A 96 -11.97 11.00 -6.81
C GLU A 96 -10.55 11.41 -7.09
N PRO A 97 -10.38 12.33 -8.03
CA PRO A 97 -9.04 12.80 -8.37
C PRO A 97 -8.31 13.49 -7.22
N LEU A 98 -9.07 14.01 -6.27
CA LEU A 98 -8.47 14.71 -5.14
C LEU A 98 -7.56 13.84 -4.33
N GLU A 99 -7.93 12.59 -4.13
CA GLU A 99 -7.10 11.69 -3.37
C GLU A 99 -5.79 11.40 -4.08
N MET A 100 -5.87 11.27 -5.38
CA MET A 100 -4.68 11.04 -6.17
C MET A 100 -3.76 12.25 -6.11
N THR A 101 -4.34 13.43 -6.13
CA THR A 101 -3.56 14.65 -6.03
C THR A 101 -2.85 14.74 -4.69
N ALA A 102 -3.55 14.41 -3.63
CA ALA A 102 -2.97 14.45 -2.30
C ALA A 102 -1.82 13.46 -2.18
N LEU A 103 -2.01 12.28 -2.75
CA LEU A 103 -0.98 11.27 -2.71
C LEU A 103 0.23 11.70 -3.52
N ALA A 104 0.01 12.27 -4.67
CA ALA A 104 1.10 12.75 -5.51
C ALA A 104 1.89 13.82 -4.78
N THR A 105 1.22 14.68 -4.06
CA THR A 105 1.90 15.71 -3.27
C THR A 105 2.74 15.08 -2.18
N ALA A 106 2.20 14.10 -1.49
CA ALA A 106 2.93 13.43 -0.43
C ALA A 106 4.13 12.67 -0.97
N LEU A 107 3.98 12.07 -2.13
CA LEU A 107 5.06 11.38 -2.78
C LEU A 107 6.18 12.32 -3.17
N HIS A 108 5.81 13.45 -3.71
CA HIS A 108 6.78 14.45 -4.09
C HIS A 108 7.56 14.93 -2.87
N PHE A 109 6.87 15.09 -1.79
CA PHE A 109 7.45 15.47 -0.53
C PHE A 109 8.46 14.44 -0.05
N SER A 110 8.06 13.17 -0.08
CA SER A 110 8.93 12.09 0.34
C SER A 110 10.16 12.00 -0.56
N HIS A 111 9.96 12.21 -1.84
CA HIS A 111 11.04 12.17 -2.81
C HIS A 111 12.01 13.30 -2.57
N ALA A 112 11.50 14.45 -2.25
CA ALA A 112 12.35 15.59 -1.99
C ALA A 112 13.22 15.36 -0.75
N ALA A 113 12.71 14.63 0.19
CA ALA A 113 13.46 14.33 1.41
C ALA A 113 14.53 13.28 1.18
N ALA A 114 14.23 12.29 0.35
CA ALA A 114 15.13 11.17 0.15
C ALA A 114 16.45 11.54 -0.50
N PRO A 115 16.45 12.30 -1.57
CA PRO A 115 17.70 12.56 -2.28
C PRO A 115 18.67 13.43 -1.51
N THR A 116 18.21 14.10 -0.53
CA THR A 116 19.10 14.93 0.25
C THR A 116 19.95 14.13 1.20
N ALA A 117 19.60 12.89 1.36
CA ALA A 117 20.34 12.01 2.27
C ALA A 117 21.69 11.54 1.68
#